data_f45ff9a537deaefec022f710702eb4fa
#
_entry.id   f45ff9a537deaefec022f710702eb4fa
#
_cell.length_a   1.000
_cell.length_b   1.000
_cell.length_c   1.000
_cell.angle_alpha   90.00
_cell.angle_beta   90.00
_cell.angle_gamma   90.00
#
_symmetry.space_group_name_H-M   'P 1'
#
loop_
_entity.id
_entity.type
_entity.pdbx_description
1 polymer ?
#
loop_
_entity_poly.entity_id
_entity_poly.type
_entity_poly.pdbx_seq_one_letter_code
_entity_poly.pdbx_strand_id
1 'polypeptide(L)'
;MAQPLVRLAGGTASPYTQKMLALLRYRRVPYAITWGQIEQACEALGVAQPKPVFMPTFFFEEENGLKAVTDSTPIIRRLEAMYPGRSVLPTDPALAFIDYLIEDFADEWCTKYMFHYRWYPEVDADNAGTLLPLGLDVSLPQAAHQQFKQYFTDRQVGRLYVVGSNDITAPVIDASYRRFLAAMEDHLANQPFMLGHRPAAGDFGFYGQLTQLVGFDPTSRAIAHEVSPRTVAWVDLMDDQSGLDPTEQDWEKLDDQPESLRGLLREIGRVYAPAQLANAAAVQAGDKTWEAEIDGARWTQQTFPYQAKCLMWTNERYRALVDTDRASVDSLLQGTGVETMLSLT
;
A
#
# COMPACT_ATOMS: atom_id res chain seq x y z
N MET A 1 18.56 -15.42 -23.42
CA MET A 1 18.18 -14.09 -23.98
C MET A 1 18.15 -13.11 -22.83
N ALA A 2 18.55 -11.84 -23.04
CA ALA A 2 18.43 -10.83 -21.99
C ALA A 2 16.94 -10.63 -21.65
N GLN A 3 16.62 -10.48 -20.35
CA GLN A 3 15.26 -10.16 -19.93
C GLN A 3 14.85 -8.78 -20.46
N PRO A 4 13.59 -8.58 -20.89
CA PRO A 4 13.11 -7.27 -21.36
C PRO A 4 13.22 -6.22 -20.26
N LEU A 5 13.54 -4.98 -20.66
CA LEU A 5 13.64 -3.84 -19.75
C LEU A 5 12.24 -3.28 -19.44
N VAL A 6 11.87 -3.27 -18.18
CA VAL A 6 10.64 -2.60 -17.71
C VAL A 6 10.89 -1.08 -17.62
N ARG A 7 10.01 -0.28 -18.20
CA ARG A 7 10.04 1.18 -18.06
C ARG A 7 8.90 1.65 -17.17
N LEU A 8 9.19 2.59 -16.27
CA LEU A 8 8.17 3.21 -15.44
C LEU A 8 8.48 4.70 -15.21
N ALA A 9 7.43 5.44 -14.85
CA ALA A 9 7.56 6.82 -14.38
C ALA A 9 6.90 6.94 -12.99
N GLY A 10 7.50 7.74 -12.10
CA GLY A 10 7.02 7.86 -10.73
C GLY A 10 7.65 9.00 -9.97
N GLY A 11 7.33 9.08 -8.68
CA GLY A 11 7.83 10.11 -7.77
C GLY A 11 8.45 9.50 -6.51
N THR A 12 9.49 10.14 -5.98
CA THR A 12 10.20 9.67 -4.77
C THR A 12 9.32 9.60 -3.53
N ALA A 13 8.35 10.50 -3.42
CA ALA A 13 7.40 10.58 -2.32
C ALA A 13 6.06 9.90 -2.63
N SER A 14 6.03 9.00 -3.62
CA SER A 14 4.90 8.13 -3.90
C SER A 14 5.12 6.76 -3.25
N PRO A 15 4.27 6.34 -2.28
CA PRO A 15 4.39 5.05 -1.63
C PRO A 15 4.34 3.89 -2.63
N TYR A 16 3.45 3.97 -3.62
CA TYR A 16 3.32 2.93 -4.64
C TYR A 16 4.52 2.89 -5.61
N THR A 17 5.20 4.02 -5.85
CA THR A 17 6.47 4.01 -6.59
C THR A 17 7.53 3.25 -5.80
N GLN A 18 7.67 3.52 -4.51
CA GLN A 18 8.63 2.82 -3.65
C GLN A 18 8.30 1.32 -3.52
N LYS A 19 7.04 0.96 -3.31
CA LYS A 19 6.54 -0.43 -3.36
C LYS A 19 7.07 -1.16 -4.59
N MET A 20 6.85 -0.59 -5.77
CA MET A 20 7.19 -1.25 -7.02
C MET A 20 8.69 -1.27 -7.29
N LEU A 21 9.46 -0.26 -6.89
CA LEU A 21 10.92 -0.24 -7.06
C LEU A 21 11.59 -1.32 -6.20
N ALA A 22 11.22 -1.45 -4.94
CA ALA A 22 11.75 -2.49 -4.06
C ALA A 22 11.41 -3.90 -4.58
N LEU A 23 10.17 -4.10 -5.04
CA LEU A 23 9.74 -5.34 -5.67
C LEU A 23 10.56 -5.68 -6.93
N LEU A 24 10.80 -4.71 -7.82
CA LEU A 24 11.63 -4.91 -9.01
C LEU A 24 13.07 -5.27 -8.64
N ARG A 25 13.67 -4.63 -7.63
CA ARG A 25 15.00 -4.94 -7.08
C ARG A 25 15.02 -6.36 -6.53
N TYR A 26 14.11 -6.71 -5.62
CA TYR A 26 13.99 -8.06 -5.06
C TYR A 26 13.89 -9.12 -6.15
N ARG A 27 13.03 -8.91 -7.14
CA ARG A 27 12.82 -9.85 -8.25
C ARG A 27 13.94 -9.84 -9.29
N ARG A 28 14.95 -8.96 -9.15
CA ARG A 28 16.04 -8.75 -10.11
C ARG A 28 15.52 -8.49 -11.54
N VAL A 29 14.38 -7.79 -11.64
CA VAL A 29 13.80 -7.40 -12.92
C VAL A 29 14.56 -6.17 -13.44
N PRO A 30 15.09 -6.19 -14.67
CA PRO A 30 15.73 -5.00 -15.25
C PRO A 30 14.72 -3.89 -15.44
N TYR A 31 14.99 -2.70 -14.90
CA TYR A 31 14.09 -1.56 -15.03
C TYR A 31 14.82 -0.24 -15.28
N ALA A 32 14.07 0.72 -15.83
CA ALA A 32 14.47 2.11 -15.92
C ALA A 32 13.32 3.00 -15.44
N ILE A 33 13.62 3.93 -14.52
CA ILE A 33 12.63 4.86 -13.99
C ILE A 33 12.90 6.27 -14.52
N THR A 34 11.82 6.95 -14.92
CA THR A 34 11.79 8.40 -15.17
C THR A 34 11.12 9.05 -13.95
N TRP A 35 11.88 9.90 -13.27
CA TRP A 35 11.35 10.70 -12.17
C TRP A 35 10.61 11.92 -12.68
N GLY A 36 9.47 12.25 -12.08
CA GLY A 36 8.73 13.46 -12.38
C GLY A 36 7.28 13.23 -12.79
N GLN A 37 6.77 14.12 -13.64
CA GLN A 37 5.35 14.11 -14.02
C GLN A 37 5.06 13.01 -15.05
N ILE A 38 4.03 12.23 -14.81
CA ILE A 38 3.61 11.12 -15.69
C ILE A 38 3.22 11.63 -17.07
N GLU A 39 2.58 12.80 -17.13
CA GLU A 39 2.17 13.43 -18.38
C GLU A 39 3.36 13.66 -19.32
N GLN A 40 4.47 14.18 -18.78
CA GLN A 40 5.69 14.43 -19.55
C GLN A 40 6.35 13.12 -20.00
N ALA A 41 6.35 12.09 -19.14
CA ALA A 41 6.87 10.78 -19.50
C ALA A 41 6.05 10.12 -20.62
N CYS A 42 4.71 10.23 -20.58
CA CYS A 42 3.83 9.74 -21.63
C CYS A 42 4.05 10.48 -22.95
N GLU A 43 4.18 11.81 -22.90
CA GLU A 43 4.47 12.64 -24.07
C GLU A 43 5.80 12.27 -24.72
N ALA A 44 6.86 12.13 -23.92
CA ALA A 44 8.20 11.75 -24.39
C ALA A 44 8.22 10.37 -25.06
N LEU A 45 7.34 9.46 -24.64
CA LEU A 45 7.22 8.12 -25.22
C LEU A 45 6.16 8.03 -26.32
N GLY A 46 5.42 9.11 -26.61
CA GLY A 46 4.36 9.12 -27.60
C GLY A 46 3.16 8.24 -27.26
N VAL A 47 2.87 8.02 -25.95
CA VAL A 47 1.79 7.16 -25.48
C VAL A 47 0.67 7.96 -24.83
N ALA A 48 -0.56 7.44 -24.93
CA ALA A 48 -1.71 8.04 -24.23
C ALA A 48 -1.56 7.91 -22.72
N GLN A 49 -1.95 8.94 -21.97
CA GLN A 49 -2.01 8.90 -20.51
C GLN A 49 -3.04 7.87 -20.03
N PRO A 50 -2.74 7.13 -18.96
CA PRO A 50 -3.72 6.24 -18.33
C PRO A 50 -4.84 7.05 -17.67
N LYS A 51 -6.00 6.43 -17.47
CA LYS A 51 -7.13 7.03 -16.77
C LYS A 51 -7.59 6.09 -15.65
N PRO A 52 -7.41 6.49 -14.39
CA PRO A 52 -6.77 7.71 -13.88
C PRO A 52 -5.23 7.74 -14.06
N VAL A 53 -4.63 8.93 -13.95
CA VAL A 53 -3.18 9.10 -13.90
C VAL A 53 -2.71 8.88 -12.48
N PHE A 54 -1.96 7.79 -12.24
CA PHE A 54 -1.38 7.44 -10.94
C PHE A 54 0.12 7.16 -11.04
N MET A 55 0.82 7.33 -9.94
CA MET A 55 2.22 6.94 -9.76
C MET A 55 2.32 5.62 -8.98
N PRO A 56 3.17 4.67 -9.44
CA PRO A 56 3.90 4.71 -10.70
C PRO A 56 3.02 4.37 -11.91
N THR A 57 3.40 4.88 -13.07
CA THR A 57 2.89 4.42 -14.36
C THR A 57 3.94 3.54 -15.03
N PHE A 58 3.58 2.34 -15.40
CA PHE A 58 4.42 1.39 -16.14
C PHE A 58 4.12 1.46 -17.64
N PHE A 59 5.13 1.21 -18.46
CA PHE A 59 5.04 1.20 -19.91
C PHE A 59 5.36 -0.19 -20.42
N PHE A 60 4.35 -0.88 -20.95
CA PHE A 60 4.48 -2.24 -21.48
C PHE A 60 4.28 -2.26 -22.98
N GLU A 61 5.10 -3.06 -23.65
CA GLU A 61 4.85 -3.40 -25.07
C GLU A 61 3.63 -4.31 -25.17
N GLU A 62 2.68 -3.95 -26.01
CA GLU A 62 1.50 -4.71 -26.37
C GLU A 62 1.43 -4.85 -27.90
N GLU A 63 0.49 -5.67 -28.43
CA GLU A 63 0.34 -5.90 -29.87
C GLU A 63 0.21 -4.61 -30.67
N ASN A 64 -0.43 -3.59 -30.12
CA ASN A 64 -0.67 -2.30 -30.74
C ASN A 64 0.34 -1.20 -30.38
N GLY A 65 1.52 -1.59 -29.83
CA GLY A 65 2.57 -0.69 -29.38
C GLY A 65 2.61 -0.46 -27.88
N LEU A 66 3.41 0.52 -27.45
CA LEU A 66 3.65 0.81 -26.06
C LEU A 66 2.40 1.36 -25.37
N LYS A 67 2.06 0.83 -24.20
CA LYS A 67 0.90 1.23 -23.41
C LYS A 67 1.26 1.59 -22.00
N ALA A 68 0.70 2.71 -21.52
CA ALA A 68 0.81 3.15 -20.13
C ALA A 68 -0.24 2.45 -19.24
N VAL A 69 0.21 1.86 -18.14
CA VAL A 69 -0.62 1.08 -17.20
C VAL A 69 -0.34 1.53 -15.78
N THR A 70 -1.39 1.68 -14.99
CA THR A 70 -1.33 2.01 -13.55
C THR A 70 -1.95 0.89 -12.72
N ASP A 71 -1.88 1.02 -11.39
CA ASP A 71 -2.34 0.07 -10.38
C ASP A 71 -1.33 -1.06 -10.11
N SER A 72 -0.74 -1.00 -8.89
CA SER A 72 0.37 -1.88 -8.51
C SER A 72 -0.03 -3.36 -8.44
N THR A 73 -1.20 -3.66 -7.90
CA THR A 73 -1.65 -5.04 -7.68
C THR A 73 -1.80 -5.86 -8.98
N PRO A 74 -2.49 -5.40 -10.04
CA PRO A 74 -2.48 -6.11 -11.31
C PRO A 74 -1.12 -6.07 -12.03
N ILE A 75 -0.32 -5.01 -11.84
CA ILE A 75 1.03 -4.94 -12.41
C ILE A 75 1.94 -6.00 -11.78
N ILE A 76 1.87 -6.26 -10.47
CA ILE A 76 2.61 -7.34 -9.81
C ILE A 76 2.31 -8.68 -10.50
N ARG A 77 1.04 -9.00 -10.71
CA ARG A 77 0.63 -10.26 -11.38
C ARG A 77 1.11 -10.35 -12.83
N ARG A 78 1.13 -9.23 -13.54
CA ARG A 78 1.71 -9.16 -14.88
C ARG A 78 3.23 -9.43 -14.85
N LEU A 79 3.95 -8.84 -13.90
CA LEU A 79 5.38 -9.07 -13.72
C LEU A 79 5.69 -10.52 -13.32
N GLU A 80 4.83 -11.16 -12.50
CA GLU A 80 4.95 -12.58 -12.16
C GLU A 80 4.92 -13.46 -13.42
N ALA A 81 3.99 -13.19 -14.33
CA ALA A 81 3.86 -13.94 -15.58
C ALA A 81 5.02 -13.66 -16.57
N MET A 82 5.55 -12.43 -16.58
CA MET A 82 6.62 -12.03 -17.51
C MET A 82 8.02 -12.46 -17.07
N TYR A 83 8.27 -12.54 -15.77
CA TYR A 83 9.59 -12.80 -15.18
C TYR A 83 9.49 -13.96 -14.18
N PRO A 84 9.77 -15.19 -14.60
CA PRO A 84 9.70 -16.35 -13.71
C PRO A 84 10.78 -16.31 -12.63
N GLY A 85 10.46 -16.91 -11.49
CA GLY A 85 11.34 -17.00 -10.33
C GLY A 85 11.23 -15.80 -9.38
N ARG A 86 11.69 -15.99 -8.14
CA ARG A 86 11.65 -14.98 -7.05
C ARG A 86 10.26 -14.37 -6.88
N SER A 87 9.21 -15.23 -6.97
CA SER A 87 7.81 -14.81 -6.84
C SER A 87 7.59 -14.09 -5.50
N VAL A 88 6.74 -13.05 -5.51
CA VAL A 88 6.24 -12.39 -4.32
C VAL A 88 4.83 -12.88 -3.95
N LEU A 89 4.31 -13.84 -4.69
CA LEU A 89 3.01 -14.46 -4.44
C LEU A 89 3.24 -15.89 -3.92
N PRO A 90 2.77 -16.23 -2.71
CA PRO A 90 2.81 -17.60 -2.23
C PRO A 90 2.09 -18.56 -3.17
N THR A 91 2.62 -19.78 -3.30
CA THR A 91 1.98 -20.85 -4.08
C THR A 91 0.86 -21.54 -3.32
N ASP A 92 0.92 -21.54 -1.98
CA ASP A 92 -0.16 -22.02 -1.11
C ASP A 92 -1.36 -21.08 -1.20
N PRO A 93 -2.58 -21.56 -1.55
CA PRO A 93 -3.74 -20.69 -1.76
C PRO A 93 -4.21 -19.96 -0.49
N ALA A 94 -4.06 -20.58 0.69
CA ALA A 94 -4.45 -19.95 1.94
C ALA A 94 -3.48 -18.82 2.32
N LEU A 95 -2.17 -19.05 2.18
CA LEU A 95 -1.16 -17.99 2.34
C LEU A 95 -1.33 -16.87 1.31
N ALA A 96 -1.59 -17.21 0.04
CA ALA A 96 -1.82 -16.24 -1.02
C ALA A 96 -3.05 -15.35 -0.76
N PHE A 97 -4.07 -15.90 -0.09
CA PHE A 97 -5.23 -15.12 0.33
C PHE A 97 -4.86 -14.14 1.46
N ILE A 98 -4.11 -14.57 2.45
CA ILE A 98 -3.66 -13.72 3.57
C ILE A 98 -2.71 -12.63 3.06
N ASP A 99 -1.77 -12.96 2.15
CA ASP A 99 -0.90 -11.98 1.49
C ASP A 99 -1.72 -10.90 0.77
N TYR A 100 -2.72 -11.33 -0.01
CA TYR A 100 -3.61 -10.41 -0.73
C TYR A 100 -4.37 -9.47 0.22
N LEU A 101 -4.87 -9.99 1.34
CA LEU A 101 -5.55 -9.19 2.36
C LEU A 101 -4.62 -8.15 2.99
N ILE A 102 -3.37 -8.53 3.27
CA ILE A 102 -2.34 -7.64 3.81
C ILE A 102 -1.97 -6.57 2.77
N GLU A 103 -1.77 -6.95 1.49
CA GLU A 103 -1.50 -6.01 0.39
C GLU A 103 -2.64 -4.99 0.27
N ASP A 104 -3.89 -5.45 0.27
CA ASP A 104 -5.08 -4.60 0.14
C ASP A 104 -5.21 -3.61 1.31
N PHE A 105 -4.99 -4.07 2.54
CA PHE A 105 -4.94 -3.19 3.71
C PHE A 105 -3.83 -2.14 3.63
N ALA A 106 -2.64 -2.55 3.20
CA ALA A 106 -1.50 -1.65 3.02
C ALA A 106 -1.81 -0.55 1.99
N ASP A 107 -2.38 -0.93 0.86
CA ASP A 107 -2.67 0.00 -0.24
C ASP A 107 -3.88 0.92 0.07
N GLU A 108 -4.93 0.41 0.73
CA GLU A 108 -6.21 1.11 0.87
C GLU A 108 -6.43 1.75 2.25
N TRP A 109 -5.81 1.20 3.32
CA TRP A 109 -5.94 1.77 4.66
C TRP A 109 -4.67 2.50 5.12
N CYS A 110 -3.48 1.90 4.99
CA CYS A 110 -2.24 2.58 5.42
C CYS A 110 -1.97 3.87 4.64
N THR A 111 -2.50 4.00 3.44
CA THR A 111 -2.51 5.27 2.71
C THR A 111 -3.26 6.39 3.46
N LYS A 112 -4.23 6.05 4.34
CA LYS A 112 -4.92 7.04 5.19
C LYS A 112 -3.99 7.58 6.25
N TYR A 113 -3.16 6.71 6.88
CA TYR A 113 -2.09 7.15 7.79
C TYR A 113 -1.14 8.11 7.07
N MET A 114 -0.62 7.69 5.91
CA MET A 114 0.36 8.45 5.15
C MET A 114 -0.18 9.83 4.74
N PHE A 115 -1.39 9.88 4.19
CA PHE A 115 -1.97 11.13 3.74
C PHE A 115 -2.36 12.05 4.90
N HIS A 116 -2.87 11.49 6.01
CA HIS A 116 -3.17 12.22 7.23
C HIS A 116 -1.90 12.87 7.80
N TYR A 117 -0.89 12.10 8.10
CA TYR A 117 0.33 12.64 8.69
C TYR A 117 1.04 13.62 7.75
N ARG A 118 0.99 13.43 6.47
CA ARG A 118 1.60 14.36 5.51
C ARG A 118 0.92 15.72 5.44
N TRP A 119 -0.40 15.79 5.66
CA TRP A 119 -1.16 16.99 5.34
C TRP A 119 -2.00 17.57 6.48
N TYR A 120 -2.25 16.81 7.54
CA TYR A 120 -3.05 17.28 8.67
C TYR A 120 -2.22 18.05 9.70
N PRO A 121 -1.04 17.60 10.17
CA PRO A 121 -0.20 18.40 11.04
C PRO A 121 0.50 19.50 10.20
N GLU A 122 0.52 20.72 10.71
CA GLU A 122 1.07 21.87 9.99
C GLU A 122 2.55 21.71 9.65
N VAL A 123 3.35 21.15 10.58
CA VAL A 123 4.79 20.92 10.36
C VAL A 123 5.05 19.93 9.24
N ASP A 124 4.22 18.92 9.08
CA ASP A 124 4.35 17.92 8.02
C ASP A 124 3.87 18.47 6.68
N ALA A 125 2.77 19.25 6.68
CA ALA A 125 2.28 19.93 5.50
C ALA A 125 3.32 20.95 4.95
N ASP A 126 4.01 21.66 5.84
CA ASP A 126 5.12 22.56 5.44
C ASP A 126 6.31 21.78 4.87
N ASN A 127 6.70 20.68 5.53
CA ASN A 127 7.76 19.79 5.04
C ASN A 127 7.43 19.22 3.65
N ALA A 128 6.23 18.64 3.49
CA ALA A 128 5.80 18.04 2.24
C ALA A 128 5.68 19.09 1.13
N GLY A 129 5.07 20.23 1.41
CA GLY A 129 4.99 21.35 0.47
C GLY A 129 6.36 21.85 0.01
N THR A 130 7.37 21.80 0.90
CA THR A 130 8.74 22.16 0.57
C THR A 130 9.44 21.11 -0.29
N LEU A 131 9.36 19.82 0.08
CA LEU A 131 10.18 18.78 -0.52
C LEU A 131 9.57 18.18 -1.80
N LEU A 132 8.23 18.09 -1.89
CA LEU A 132 7.59 17.44 -3.05
C LEU A 132 7.88 18.14 -4.38
N PRO A 133 7.85 19.48 -4.49
CA PRO A 133 8.24 20.16 -5.74
C PRO A 133 9.70 19.91 -6.11
N LEU A 134 10.61 19.92 -5.12
CA LEU A 134 12.03 19.63 -5.32
C LEU A 134 12.29 18.17 -5.69
N GLY A 135 11.44 17.26 -5.26
CA GLY A 135 11.48 15.86 -5.69
C GLY A 135 11.11 15.64 -7.15
N LEU A 136 10.45 16.62 -7.79
CA LEU A 136 10.19 16.63 -9.23
C LEU A 136 11.35 17.30 -10.01
N ASP A 137 11.90 18.38 -9.47
CA ASP A 137 13.03 19.10 -10.04
C ASP A 137 13.83 19.80 -8.94
N VAL A 138 15.00 19.26 -8.60
CA VAL A 138 15.89 19.83 -7.56
C VAL A 138 16.45 21.19 -7.96
N SER A 139 16.43 21.53 -9.24
CA SER A 139 16.92 22.79 -9.81
C SER A 139 15.83 23.84 -9.93
N LEU A 140 14.63 23.57 -9.40
CA LEU A 140 13.49 24.47 -9.51
C LEU A 140 13.83 25.88 -8.98
N PRO A 141 13.66 26.95 -9.77
CA PRO A 141 13.96 28.32 -9.33
C PRO A 141 13.14 28.68 -8.08
N GLN A 142 13.76 29.43 -7.13
CA GLN A 142 13.18 29.75 -5.83
C GLN A 142 11.76 30.34 -5.92
N ALA A 143 11.50 31.24 -6.87
CA ALA A 143 10.16 31.83 -7.04
C ALA A 143 9.11 30.77 -7.48
N ALA A 144 9.47 29.89 -8.41
CA ALA A 144 8.63 28.81 -8.86
C ALA A 144 8.40 27.77 -7.73
N HIS A 145 9.46 27.47 -6.96
CA HIS A 145 9.38 26.58 -5.80
C HIS A 145 8.36 27.09 -4.76
N GLN A 146 8.42 28.38 -4.40
CA GLN A 146 7.47 28.97 -3.45
C GLN A 146 6.02 28.93 -3.94
N GLN A 147 5.78 29.24 -5.22
CA GLN A 147 4.45 29.16 -5.82
C GLN A 147 3.91 27.73 -5.85
N PHE A 148 4.78 26.77 -6.19
CA PHE A 148 4.41 25.36 -6.26
C PHE A 148 4.15 24.80 -4.86
N LYS A 149 4.98 25.17 -3.85
CA LYS A 149 4.76 24.83 -2.44
C LYS A 149 3.36 25.26 -1.98
N GLN A 150 3.03 26.54 -2.15
CA GLN A 150 1.75 27.09 -1.72
C GLN A 150 0.57 26.38 -2.42
N TYR A 151 0.59 26.33 -3.75
CA TYR A 151 -0.47 25.70 -4.53
C TYR A 151 -0.68 24.22 -4.15
N PHE A 152 0.42 23.48 -4.00
CA PHE A 152 0.35 22.05 -3.74
C PHE A 152 -0.13 21.75 -2.32
N THR A 153 0.36 22.51 -1.32
CA THR A 153 -0.07 22.41 0.07
C THR A 153 -1.56 22.69 0.20
N ASP A 154 -2.02 23.83 -0.31
CA ASP A 154 -3.43 24.21 -0.23
C ASP A 154 -4.34 23.18 -0.88
N ARG A 155 -3.94 22.68 -2.06
CA ARG A 155 -4.68 21.64 -2.77
C ARG A 155 -4.78 20.35 -1.97
N GLN A 156 -3.71 19.91 -1.33
CA GLN A 156 -3.68 18.61 -0.65
C GLN A 156 -4.33 18.68 0.74
N VAL A 157 -4.10 19.75 1.49
CA VAL A 157 -4.82 20.02 2.76
C VAL A 157 -6.32 20.08 2.51
N GLY A 158 -6.75 20.79 1.44
CA GLY A 158 -8.16 20.84 1.05
C GLY A 158 -8.73 19.46 0.61
N ARG A 159 -7.92 18.41 0.52
CA ARG A 159 -8.33 17.04 0.13
C ARG A 159 -8.25 16.01 1.24
N LEU A 160 -7.99 16.41 2.49
CA LEU A 160 -7.95 15.49 3.64
C LEU A 160 -9.24 14.65 3.77
N TYR A 161 -10.38 15.21 3.32
CA TYR A 161 -11.67 14.50 3.28
C TYR A 161 -11.63 13.22 2.42
N VAL A 162 -10.72 13.13 1.43
CA VAL A 162 -10.60 11.94 0.55
C VAL A 162 -10.23 10.70 1.35
N VAL A 163 -9.39 10.86 2.37
CA VAL A 163 -9.00 9.76 3.28
C VAL A 163 -9.82 9.75 4.57
N GLY A 164 -10.81 10.63 4.69
CA GLY A 164 -11.66 10.75 5.89
C GLY A 164 -10.96 11.43 7.06
N SER A 165 -9.85 12.14 6.83
CA SER A 165 -9.09 12.82 7.88
C SER A 165 -9.74 14.16 8.23
N ASN A 166 -10.04 14.36 9.52
CA ASN A 166 -10.57 15.57 10.13
C ASN A 166 -10.37 15.52 11.65
N ASP A 167 -10.81 16.55 12.39
CA ASP A 167 -10.60 16.65 13.84
C ASP A 167 -11.26 15.52 14.66
N ILE A 168 -12.33 14.90 14.13
CA ILE A 168 -13.02 13.78 14.79
C ILE A 168 -12.24 12.47 14.57
N THR A 169 -11.72 12.25 13.35
CA THR A 169 -11.07 11.01 12.97
C THR A 169 -9.56 11.00 13.21
N ALA A 170 -8.93 12.17 13.37
CA ALA A 170 -7.50 12.29 13.65
C ALA A 170 -7.04 11.42 14.84
N PRO A 171 -7.72 11.39 16.00
CA PRO A 171 -7.35 10.51 17.11
C PRO A 171 -7.46 9.01 16.77
N VAL A 172 -8.42 8.62 15.92
CA VAL A 172 -8.58 7.24 15.46
C VAL A 172 -7.41 6.84 14.57
N ILE A 173 -7.03 7.73 13.63
CA ILE A 173 -5.92 7.51 12.71
C ILE A 173 -4.61 7.37 13.49
N ASP A 174 -4.34 8.26 14.47
CA ASP A 174 -3.15 8.20 15.32
C ASP A 174 -3.11 6.92 16.16
N ALA A 175 -4.20 6.58 16.83
CA ALA A 175 -4.29 5.37 17.63
C ALA A 175 -4.11 4.10 16.78
N SER A 176 -4.72 4.05 15.60
CA SER A 176 -4.59 2.95 14.65
C SER A 176 -3.15 2.82 14.13
N TYR A 177 -2.50 3.90 13.76
CA TYR A 177 -1.10 3.88 13.33
C TYR A 177 -0.15 3.37 14.43
N ARG A 178 -0.34 3.83 15.68
CA ARG A 178 0.45 3.36 16.84
C ARG A 178 0.25 1.87 17.11
N ARG A 179 -0.99 1.36 17.02
CA ARG A 179 -1.27 -0.07 17.17
C ARG A 179 -0.67 -0.89 16.02
N PHE A 180 -0.77 -0.40 14.79
CA PHE A 180 -0.13 -1.00 13.63
C PHE A 180 1.39 -1.11 13.84
N LEU A 181 2.05 -0.03 14.27
CA LEU A 181 3.49 -0.04 14.57
C LEU A 181 3.84 -1.00 15.71
N ALA A 182 3.04 -1.05 16.78
CA ALA A 182 3.25 -1.99 17.88
C ALA A 182 3.10 -3.45 17.42
N ALA A 183 2.13 -3.74 16.56
CA ALA A 183 1.95 -5.06 15.97
C ALA A 183 3.10 -5.43 15.03
N MET A 184 3.61 -4.47 14.25
CA MET A 184 4.83 -4.64 13.43
C MET A 184 6.07 -4.91 14.30
N GLU A 185 6.25 -4.18 15.41
CA GLU A 185 7.36 -4.39 16.34
C GLU A 185 7.36 -5.81 16.91
N ASP A 186 6.19 -6.28 17.36
CA ASP A 186 6.02 -7.65 17.87
C ASP A 186 6.25 -8.69 16.76
N HIS A 187 5.71 -8.47 15.57
CA HIS A 187 5.85 -9.40 14.45
C HIS A 187 7.31 -9.53 13.99
N LEU A 188 7.99 -8.42 13.78
CA LEU A 188 9.38 -8.39 13.34
C LEU A 188 10.38 -8.90 14.41
N ALA A 189 9.95 -9.06 15.65
CA ALA A 189 10.72 -9.78 16.67
C ALA A 189 10.70 -11.31 16.47
N ASN A 190 9.74 -11.84 15.72
CA ASN A 190 9.52 -13.26 15.49
C ASN A 190 9.97 -13.71 14.10
N GLN A 191 9.68 -12.92 13.06
CA GLN A 191 10.09 -13.25 11.69
C GLN A 191 10.31 -11.97 10.85
N PRO A 192 11.18 -12.03 9.80
CA PRO A 192 11.60 -10.82 9.07
C PRO A 192 10.56 -10.29 8.08
N PHE A 193 9.58 -11.08 7.67
CA PHE A 193 8.52 -10.70 6.73
C PHE A 193 7.18 -11.24 7.20
N MET A 194 6.10 -10.74 6.64
CA MET A 194 4.74 -11.03 7.12
C MET A 194 4.37 -12.51 7.11
N LEU A 195 4.89 -13.29 6.16
CA LEU A 195 4.53 -14.70 5.99
C LEU A 195 5.74 -15.65 6.03
N GLY A 196 6.85 -15.24 6.65
CA GLY A 196 8.02 -16.10 6.83
C GLY A 196 9.35 -15.40 6.63
N HIS A 197 10.27 -16.07 5.89
CA HIS A 197 11.65 -15.65 5.69
C HIS A 197 11.91 -15.07 4.29
N ARG A 198 10.88 -14.78 3.52
CA ARG A 198 10.93 -14.11 2.21
C ARG A 198 9.78 -13.13 2.07
N PRO A 199 9.99 -11.97 1.37
CA PRO A 199 8.95 -10.98 1.24
C PRO A 199 7.84 -11.42 0.26
N ALA A 200 6.59 -11.12 0.63
CA ALA A 200 5.39 -11.25 -0.17
C ALA A 200 4.92 -9.89 -0.71
N ALA A 201 3.87 -9.86 -1.53
CA ALA A 201 3.31 -8.62 -2.07
C ALA A 201 2.83 -7.66 -0.97
N GLY A 202 2.28 -8.21 0.12
CA GLY A 202 1.86 -7.46 1.31
C GLY A 202 3.02 -6.74 2.00
N ASP A 203 4.21 -7.37 2.08
CA ASP A 203 5.41 -6.73 2.63
C ASP A 203 5.80 -5.50 1.80
N PHE A 204 5.78 -5.59 0.47
CA PHE A 204 6.04 -4.45 -0.40
C PHE A 204 4.96 -3.37 -0.30
N GLY A 205 3.71 -3.76 -0.06
CA GLY A 205 2.61 -2.84 0.25
C GLY A 205 2.92 -2.01 1.51
N PHE A 206 3.22 -2.67 2.63
CA PHE A 206 3.63 -1.99 3.86
C PHE A 206 4.89 -1.15 3.67
N TYR A 207 5.92 -1.72 3.02
CA TYR A 207 7.15 -0.99 2.74
C TYR A 207 6.87 0.33 2.01
N GLY A 208 6.06 0.30 0.95
CA GLY A 208 5.73 1.50 0.19
C GLY A 208 5.19 2.62 1.08
N GLN A 209 4.21 2.33 1.92
CA GLN A 209 3.62 3.31 2.85
C GLN A 209 4.61 3.74 3.95
N LEU A 210 5.33 2.78 4.50
CA LEU A 210 6.28 3.03 5.60
C LEU A 210 7.50 3.85 5.14
N THR A 211 7.94 3.77 3.88
CA THR A 211 8.99 4.68 3.37
C THR A 211 8.62 6.15 3.56
N GLN A 212 7.33 6.46 3.46
CA GLN A 212 6.82 7.81 3.65
C GLN A 212 6.64 8.13 5.15
N LEU A 213 5.98 7.26 5.87
CA LEU A 213 5.66 7.41 7.28
C LEU A 213 6.89 7.41 8.20
N VAL A 214 7.92 6.65 7.84
CA VAL A 214 9.18 6.53 8.61
C VAL A 214 10.28 7.46 8.07
N GLY A 215 10.33 7.64 6.75
CA GLY A 215 11.43 8.35 6.11
C GLY A 215 11.16 9.81 5.75
N PHE A 216 9.91 10.16 5.44
CA PHE A 216 9.58 11.45 4.82
C PHE A 216 8.84 12.41 5.76
N ASP A 217 7.77 11.95 6.43
CA ASP A 217 6.86 12.81 7.20
C ASP A 217 7.31 12.92 8.68
N PRO A 218 7.68 14.10 9.20
CA PRO A 218 8.33 14.27 10.51
C PRO A 218 7.56 13.70 11.70
N THR A 219 6.25 13.94 11.78
CA THR A 219 5.42 13.51 12.92
C THR A 219 5.30 11.99 12.98
N SER A 220 4.92 11.35 11.88
CA SER A 220 4.80 9.89 11.82
C SER A 220 6.15 9.19 12.01
N ARG A 221 7.24 9.80 11.51
CA ARG A 221 8.61 9.33 11.76
C ARG A 221 8.94 9.31 13.24
N ALA A 222 8.67 10.40 13.97
CA ALA A 222 8.94 10.47 15.41
C ALA A 222 8.17 9.37 16.16
N ILE A 223 6.91 9.14 15.82
CA ILE A 223 6.10 8.06 16.39
C ILE A 223 6.68 6.68 16.07
N ALA A 224 7.12 6.44 14.83
CA ALA A 224 7.72 5.16 14.46
C ALA A 224 9.00 4.86 15.23
N HIS A 225 9.88 5.86 15.42
CA HIS A 225 11.10 5.73 16.21
C HIS A 225 10.81 5.46 17.70
N GLU A 226 9.72 6.00 18.24
CA GLU A 226 9.28 5.76 19.62
C GLU A 226 8.68 4.36 19.80
N VAL A 227 7.81 3.93 18.87
CA VAL A 227 6.94 2.77 19.06
C VAL A 227 7.56 1.49 18.48
N SER A 228 8.24 1.58 17.32
CA SER A 228 8.72 0.41 16.59
C SER A 228 10.08 0.62 15.92
N PRO A 229 11.18 0.57 16.67
CA PRO A 229 12.54 0.64 16.12
C PRO A 229 12.83 -0.46 15.07
N ARG A 230 12.20 -1.66 15.21
CA ARG A 230 12.32 -2.74 14.20
C ARG A 230 11.70 -2.34 12.88
N THR A 231 10.52 -1.71 12.89
CA THR A 231 9.92 -1.21 11.65
C THR A 231 10.81 -0.16 10.97
N VAL A 232 11.43 0.73 11.75
CA VAL A 232 12.38 1.71 11.20
C VAL A 232 13.55 1.02 10.50
N ALA A 233 14.20 0.05 11.16
CA ALA A 233 15.30 -0.71 10.58
C ALA A 233 14.84 -1.58 9.39
N TRP A 234 13.65 -2.17 9.47
CA TRP A 234 13.08 -3.01 8.43
C TRP A 234 12.82 -2.25 7.13
N VAL A 235 12.39 -0.99 7.20
CA VAL A 235 12.19 -0.15 6.02
C VAL A 235 13.50 0.04 5.24
N ASP A 236 14.61 0.28 5.94
CA ASP A 236 15.92 0.40 5.31
C ASP A 236 16.37 -0.91 4.65
N LEU A 237 16.11 -2.07 5.31
CA LEU A 237 16.43 -3.39 4.77
C LEU A 237 15.56 -3.75 3.56
N MET A 238 14.26 -3.41 3.60
CA MET A 238 13.32 -3.72 2.52
C MET A 238 13.59 -2.92 1.24
N ASP A 239 14.36 -1.85 1.29
CA ASP A 239 14.70 -1.06 0.11
C ASP A 239 15.38 -1.89 -0.97
N ASP A 240 16.26 -2.82 -0.58
CA ASP A 240 16.92 -3.73 -1.52
C ASP A 240 17.13 -5.14 -0.95
N GLN A 241 16.23 -6.04 -1.31
CA GLN A 241 16.32 -7.47 -1.02
C GLN A 241 16.83 -8.28 -2.23
N SER A 242 17.57 -7.65 -3.14
CA SER A 242 18.11 -8.34 -4.34
C SER A 242 19.12 -9.44 -4.01
N GLY A 243 19.80 -9.35 -2.85
CA GLY A 243 20.75 -10.35 -2.38
C GLY A 243 20.14 -11.63 -1.79
N LEU A 244 18.84 -11.61 -1.43
CA LEU A 244 18.15 -12.77 -0.89
C LEU A 244 17.97 -13.84 -1.99
N ASP A 245 18.21 -15.12 -1.68
CA ASP A 245 17.95 -16.26 -2.58
C ASP A 245 16.80 -17.11 -2.02
N PRO A 246 15.53 -16.71 -2.28
CA PRO A 246 14.36 -17.33 -1.69
C PRO A 246 14.04 -18.69 -2.29
N THR A 247 13.52 -19.58 -1.44
CA THR A 247 12.94 -20.88 -1.79
C THR A 247 11.47 -20.94 -1.37
N GLU A 248 10.74 -21.95 -1.81
CA GLU A 248 9.35 -22.16 -1.35
C GLU A 248 9.26 -22.51 0.14
N GLN A 249 10.33 -23.08 0.70
CA GLN A 249 10.42 -23.42 2.13
C GLN A 249 10.60 -22.20 3.04
N ASP A 250 10.89 -21.03 2.46
CA ASP A 250 10.99 -19.77 3.21
C ASP A 250 9.61 -19.14 3.51
N TRP A 251 8.52 -19.69 2.94
CA TRP A 251 7.17 -19.43 3.41
C TRP A 251 6.86 -20.28 4.64
N GLU A 252 6.47 -19.66 5.75
CA GLU A 252 5.91 -20.40 6.87
C GLU A 252 4.48 -20.86 6.53
N LYS A 253 4.13 -22.09 6.95
CA LYS A 253 2.77 -22.59 6.78
C LYS A 253 1.79 -21.73 7.57
N LEU A 254 0.55 -21.67 7.11
CA LEU A 254 -0.47 -20.83 7.74
C LEU A 254 -0.70 -21.23 9.22
N ASP A 255 -0.68 -22.53 9.52
CA ASP A 255 -0.87 -23.07 10.87
C ASP A 255 0.35 -22.83 11.79
N ASP A 256 1.52 -22.57 11.23
CA ASP A 256 2.78 -22.34 11.94
C ASP A 256 3.08 -20.83 12.10
N GLN A 257 2.22 -19.96 11.58
CA GLN A 257 2.39 -18.50 11.66
C GLN A 257 2.38 -18.02 13.13
N PRO A 258 3.25 -17.08 13.51
CA PRO A 258 3.31 -16.56 14.87
C PRO A 258 2.02 -15.82 15.26
N GLU A 259 1.67 -15.85 16.55
CA GLU A 259 0.50 -15.12 17.06
C GLU A 259 0.58 -13.60 16.77
N SER A 260 1.78 -13.07 16.59
CA SER A 260 2.01 -11.66 16.21
C SER A 260 1.37 -11.30 14.85
N LEU A 261 1.24 -12.25 13.90
CA LEU A 261 0.49 -12.04 12.66
C LEU A 261 -0.99 -11.73 12.96
N ARG A 262 -1.59 -12.44 13.93
CA ARG A 262 -2.97 -12.16 14.36
C ARG A 262 -3.11 -10.76 14.95
N GLY A 263 -2.04 -10.22 15.55
CA GLY A 263 -2.00 -8.82 16.01
C GLY A 263 -2.24 -7.81 14.88
N LEU A 264 -1.59 -8.00 13.74
CA LEU A 264 -1.81 -7.20 12.52
C LEU A 264 -3.22 -7.42 11.95
N LEU A 265 -3.67 -8.67 11.87
CA LEU A 265 -5.02 -9.00 11.39
C LEU A 265 -6.13 -8.41 12.27
N ARG A 266 -5.93 -8.30 13.59
CA ARG A 266 -6.87 -7.60 14.49
C ARG A 266 -6.96 -6.11 14.19
N GLU A 267 -5.87 -5.46 13.78
CA GLU A 267 -5.95 -4.06 13.37
C GLU A 267 -6.70 -3.92 12.05
N ILE A 268 -6.50 -4.83 11.09
CA ILE A 268 -7.29 -4.89 9.84
C ILE A 268 -8.79 -5.02 10.17
N GLY A 269 -9.16 -5.97 11.02
CA GLY A 269 -10.54 -6.19 11.42
C GLY A 269 -11.16 -5.01 12.18
N ARG A 270 -10.36 -4.31 13.00
CA ARG A 270 -10.81 -3.19 13.83
C ARG A 270 -11.19 -1.97 13.01
N VAL A 271 -10.39 -1.62 12.00
CA VAL A 271 -10.55 -0.34 11.31
C VAL A 271 -10.88 -0.48 9.83
N TYR A 272 -10.31 -1.47 9.15
CA TYR A 272 -10.49 -1.63 7.71
C TYR A 272 -11.77 -2.36 7.35
N ALA A 273 -12.10 -3.44 8.03
CA ALA A 273 -13.32 -4.21 7.77
C ALA A 273 -14.60 -3.35 7.87
N PRO A 274 -14.84 -2.57 8.95
CA PRO A 274 -16.03 -1.72 9.02
C PRO A 274 -16.06 -0.63 7.96
N ALA A 275 -14.90 -0.04 7.58
CA ALA A 275 -14.82 0.96 6.53
C ALA A 275 -15.17 0.36 5.16
N GLN A 276 -14.65 -0.82 4.82
CA GLN A 276 -14.93 -1.51 3.56
C GLN A 276 -16.41 -1.87 3.43
N LEU A 277 -17.01 -2.41 4.49
CA LEU A 277 -18.43 -2.77 4.50
C LEU A 277 -19.32 -1.54 4.32
N ALA A 278 -19.07 -0.46 5.06
CA ALA A 278 -19.84 0.76 4.96
C ALA A 278 -19.73 1.42 3.57
N ASN A 279 -18.51 1.50 3.04
CA ASN A 279 -18.28 2.03 1.70
C ASN A 279 -18.97 1.18 0.61
N ALA A 280 -18.86 -0.13 0.68
CA ALA A 280 -19.48 -1.03 -0.31
C ALA A 280 -21.01 -0.93 -0.28
N ALA A 281 -21.63 -0.88 0.91
CA ALA A 281 -23.06 -0.70 1.05
C ALA A 281 -23.54 0.65 0.47
N ALA A 282 -22.83 1.73 0.74
CA ALA A 282 -23.16 3.06 0.21
C ALA A 282 -22.98 3.13 -1.32
N VAL A 283 -21.93 2.52 -1.88
CA VAL A 283 -21.72 2.41 -3.34
C VAL A 283 -22.88 1.64 -3.97
N GLN A 284 -23.30 0.54 -3.36
CA GLN A 284 -24.45 -0.25 -3.85
C GLN A 284 -25.76 0.53 -3.79
N ALA A 285 -25.95 1.34 -2.75
CA ALA A 285 -27.11 2.22 -2.61
C ALA A 285 -27.07 3.44 -3.55
N GLY A 286 -25.94 3.74 -4.17
CA GLY A 286 -25.73 4.93 -5.00
C GLY A 286 -25.51 6.21 -4.19
N ASP A 287 -25.18 6.08 -2.90
CA ASP A 287 -24.91 7.20 -2.02
C ASP A 287 -23.57 7.87 -2.35
N LYS A 288 -23.45 9.16 -2.11
CA LYS A 288 -22.21 9.92 -2.34
C LYS A 288 -21.23 9.85 -1.18
N THR A 289 -21.72 9.50 0.01
CA THR A 289 -20.96 9.40 1.25
C THR A 289 -21.39 8.17 2.01
N TRP A 290 -20.49 7.64 2.81
CA TRP A 290 -20.76 6.59 3.77
C TRP A 290 -20.43 7.04 5.19
N GLU A 291 -21.03 6.39 6.16
CA GLU A 291 -20.79 6.62 7.57
C GLU A 291 -20.70 5.29 8.30
N ALA A 292 -19.78 5.20 9.26
CA ALA A 292 -19.65 4.08 10.18
C ALA A 292 -19.08 4.55 11.52
N GLU A 293 -19.25 3.76 12.56
CA GLU A 293 -18.43 3.84 13.76
C GLU A 293 -17.16 3.02 13.53
N ILE A 294 -15.99 3.66 13.63
CA ILE A 294 -14.70 3.02 13.53
C ILE A 294 -13.92 3.35 14.80
N ASP A 295 -13.55 2.30 15.54
CA ASP A 295 -12.79 2.41 16.79
C ASP A 295 -13.40 3.43 17.79
N GLY A 296 -14.74 3.40 17.91
CA GLY A 296 -15.51 4.26 18.84
C GLY A 296 -15.76 5.69 18.37
N ALA A 297 -15.36 6.05 17.14
CA ALA A 297 -15.63 7.37 16.59
C ALA A 297 -16.47 7.30 15.31
N ARG A 298 -17.27 8.34 15.11
CA ARG A 298 -18.05 8.52 13.88
C ARG A 298 -17.10 8.88 12.74
N TRP A 299 -17.09 8.04 11.71
CA TRP A 299 -16.31 8.24 10.49
C TRP A 299 -17.27 8.53 9.33
N THR A 300 -17.06 9.65 8.63
CA THR A 300 -17.79 10.00 7.42
C THR A 300 -16.82 10.27 6.30
N GLN A 301 -17.04 9.66 5.13
CA GLN A 301 -16.17 9.82 3.98
C GLN A 301 -16.98 9.72 2.68
N GLN A 302 -16.45 10.27 1.59
CA GLN A 302 -17.02 10.06 0.26
C GLN A 302 -16.92 8.60 -0.14
N THR A 303 -17.89 8.10 -0.94
CA THR A 303 -17.85 6.76 -1.48
C THR A 303 -16.73 6.61 -2.51
N PHE A 304 -16.03 5.46 -2.42
CA PHE A 304 -15.00 5.07 -3.37
C PHE A 304 -15.39 3.77 -4.07
N PRO A 305 -15.90 3.83 -5.33
CA PRO A 305 -16.25 2.63 -6.08
C PRO A 305 -15.09 1.64 -6.26
N TYR A 306 -13.84 2.13 -6.28
CA TYR A 306 -12.67 1.26 -6.37
C TYR A 306 -12.52 0.41 -5.10
N GLN A 307 -12.63 0.98 -3.89
CA GLN A 307 -12.55 0.22 -2.64
C GLN A 307 -13.70 -0.80 -2.49
N ALA A 308 -14.89 -0.50 -3.02
CA ALA A 308 -15.97 -1.48 -3.09
C ALA A 308 -15.61 -2.67 -4.01
N LYS A 309 -14.83 -2.44 -5.07
CA LYS A 309 -14.27 -3.54 -5.90
C LYS A 309 -13.19 -4.31 -5.16
N CYS A 310 -12.35 -3.65 -4.34
CA CYS A 310 -11.37 -4.34 -3.50
C CYS A 310 -12.06 -5.36 -2.58
N LEU A 311 -13.12 -4.98 -1.88
CA LEU A 311 -13.93 -5.90 -1.08
C LEU A 311 -14.53 -7.05 -1.92
N MET A 312 -15.05 -6.73 -3.10
CA MET A 312 -15.58 -7.75 -4.03
C MET A 312 -14.49 -8.75 -4.41
N TRP A 313 -13.31 -8.30 -4.81
CA TRP A 313 -12.19 -9.16 -5.20
C TRP A 313 -11.65 -9.98 -4.02
N THR A 314 -11.61 -9.42 -2.82
CA THR A 314 -11.27 -10.15 -1.59
C THR A 314 -12.24 -11.31 -1.38
N ASN A 315 -13.55 -11.05 -1.50
CA ASN A 315 -14.57 -12.09 -1.36
C ASN A 315 -14.56 -13.12 -2.50
N GLU A 316 -14.27 -12.73 -3.73
CA GLU A 316 -14.09 -13.67 -4.84
C GLU A 316 -12.93 -14.63 -4.59
N ARG A 317 -11.79 -14.14 -4.08
CA ARG A 317 -10.64 -14.97 -3.71
C ARG A 317 -10.94 -15.90 -2.56
N TYR A 318 -11.62 -15.41 -1.52
CA TYR A 318 -12.05 -16.23 -0.39
C TYR A 318 -12.97 -17.37 -0.82
N ARG A 319 -13.95 -17.07 -1.67
CA ARG A 319 -14.86 -18.09 -2.23
C ARG A 319 -14.17 -19.11 -3.13
N ALA A 320 -13.11 -18.70 -3.81
CA ALA A 320 -12.34 -19.60 -4.68
C ALA A 320 -11.46 -20.60 -3.92
N LEU A 321 -11.24 -20.41 -2.60
CA LEU A 321 -10.51 -21.35 -1.77
C LEU A 321 -11.29 -22.68 -1.68
N VAL A 322 -10.59 -23.80 -1.77
CA VAL A 322 -11.15 -25.10 -1.42
C VAL A 322 -11.43 -25.19 0.09
N ASP A 323 -12.29 -26.11 0.51
CA ASP A 323 -12.77 -26.14 1.90
C ASP A 323 -11.65 -26.28 2.94
N THR A 324 -10.59 -27.03 2.64
CA THR A 324 -9.43 -27.19 3.53
C THR A 324 -8.67 -25.89 3.72
N ASP A 325 -8.38 -25.19 2.63
CA ASP A 325 -7.62 -23.93 2.64
C ASP A 325 -8.44 -22.82 3.32
N ARG A 326 -9.76 -22.80 3.04
CA ARG A 326 -10.69 -21.89 3.70
C ARG A 326 -10.77 -22.12 5.20
N ALA A 327 -10.82 -23.39 5.64
CA ALA A 327 -10.84 -23.73 7.07
C ALA A 327 -9.56 -23.25 7.79
N SER A 328 -8.39 -23.33 7.15
CA SER A 328 -7.14 -22.79 7.70
C SER A 328 -7.19 -21.25 7.79
N VAL A 329 -7.69 -20.59 6.75
CA VAL A 329 -7.91 -19.12 6.75
C VAL A 329 -8.88 -18.73 7.85
N ASP A 330 -10.04 -19.41 7.98
CA ASP A 330 -11.04 -19.13 9.01
C ASP A 330 -10.47 -19.30 10.42
N SER A 331 -9.65 -20.34 10.63
CA SER A 331 -8.96 -20.57 11.90
C SER A 331 -8.02 -19.42 12.28
N LEU A 332 -7.23 -18.94 11.32
CA LEU A 332 -6.34 -17.80 11.54
C LEU A 332 -7.12 -16.50 11.81
N LEU A 333 -8.19 -16.25 11.06
CA LEU A 333 -8.97 -15.03 11.13
C LEU A 333 -9.96 -14.98 12.29
N GLN A 334 -10.28 -16.10 12.91
CA GLN A 334 -11.28 -16.18 13.99
C GLN A 334 -10.97 -15.20 15.13
N GLY A 335 -11.91 -14.30 15.41
CA GLY A 335 -11.81 -13.30 16.49
C GLY A 335 -10.85 -12.13 16.16
N THR A 336 -10.42 -11.98 14.92
CA THR A 336 -9.67 -10.80 14.47
C THR A 336 -10.58 -9.65 14.03
N GLY A 337 -11.84 -9.94 13.69
CA GLY A 337 -12.79 -9.00 13.11
C GLY A 337 -12.78 -8.98 11.58
N VAL A 338 -11.73 -9.51 10.93
CA VAL A 338 -11.62 -9.61 9.47
C VAL A 338 -12.73 -10.50 8.90
N GLU A 339 -13.10 -11.55 9.61
CA GLU A 339 -14.17 -12.47 9.22
C GLU A 339 -15.50 -11.77 8.94
N THR A 340 -15.71 -10.58 9.51
CA THR A 340 -16.97 -9.82 9.30
C THR A 340 -17.12 -9.30 7.87
N MET A 341 -16.02 -9.12 7.14
CA MET A 341 -16.08 -8.65 5.75
C MET A 341 -16.04 -9.77 4.72
N LEU A 342 -15.89 -11.03 5.16
CA LEU A 342 -15.85 -12.19 4.28
C LEU A 342 -17.24 -12.82 4.15
N SER A 343 -17.61 -13.20 2.93
CA SER A 343 -18.91 -13.79 2.62
C SER A 343 -18.79 -14.90 1.59
N LEU A 344 -19.52 -15.97 1.81
CA LEU A 344 -19.68 -17.07 0.84
C LEU A 344 -20.81 -16.82 -0.17
N THR A 345 -21.61 -15.78 0.03
CA THR A 345 -22.75 -15.42 -0.84
C THR A 345 -22.48 -14.20 -1.71
#